data_7d3b4b5703d011476e943fe22f5c79df
#
_entry.id   7d3b4b5703d011476e943fe22f5c79df
#
_cell.length_a   1.000
_cell.length_b   1.000
_cell.length_c   1.000
_cell.angle_alpha   90.00
_cell.angle_beta   90.00
_cell.angle_gamma   90.00
#
_symmetry.space_group_name_H-M   'P 1'
#
loop_
_entity.id
_entity.type
_entity.pdbx_description
1 polymer ?
#
loop_
_entity_poly.entity_id
_entity_poly.type
_entity_poly.pdbx_seq_one_letter_code
_entity_poly.pdbx_strand_id
1 'polypeptide(L)'
;MVISPNMIEIRSLRVRFARHEVLKGIDLDVRRNEVLGIIGPAQSGKTTLLKVLNRTIDDTPEVSVTGSVRVDGEDIRKLKDLPALRRKIGMVAPLPVGLPLSIFDNVAFAPRMAGLRDRRELEARVERCLRQAALWDEVKDRLDSLGTRLSGGQQQRLTIARALSHDPEVLCLDEFSIAIDPVTTMRIEDVLKDLRSQITIILVTNLVQQARRLADRTAFFLNGELVEVGGTEEVFSETPADVRTFQYVRGIFG
;
A
#
# COMPACT_ATOMS: atom_id res chain seq x y z
N MET A 1 22.66 -12.70 -12.51
CA MET A 1 21.83 -12.85 -11.30
C MET A 1 20.45 -13.33 -11.73
N VAL A 2 19.93 -14.43 -11.19
CA VAL A 2 18.54 -14.84 -11.42
C VAL A 2 17.69 -13.90 -10.56
N ILE A 3 16.88 -13.06 -11.21
CA ILE A 3 15.94 -12.18 -10.50
C ILE A 3 14.89 -13.08 -9.84
N SER A 4 14.68 -12.94 -8.53
CA SER A 4 13.62 -13.66 -7.82
C SER A 4 12.24 -13.33 -8.43
N PRO A 5 11.38 -14.31 -8.67
CA PRO A 5 10.01 -14.04 -9.08
C PRO A 5 9.22 -13.27 -8.02
N ASN A 6 9.68 -13.31 -6.76
CA ASN A 6 9.08 -12.61 -5.65
C ASN A 6 9.74 -11.24 -5.45
N MET A 7 8.92 -10.21 -5.31
CA MET A 7 9.33 -8.87 -4.91
C MET A 7 9.52 -8.79 -3.41
N ILE A 8 8.66 -9.49 -2.65
CA ILE A 8 8.74 -9.54 -1.18
C ILE A 8 8.64 -11.00 -0.73
N GLU A 9 9.51 -11.36 0.19
CA GLU A 9 9.52 -12.67 0.85
C GLU A 9 9.48 -12.48 2.37
N ILE A 10 8.47 -13.06 3.01
CA ILE A 10 8.25 -12.97 4.45
C ILE A 10 8.31 -14.39 5.01
N ARG A 11 9.12 -14.62 6.06
CA ARG A 11 9.26 -15.93 6.71
C ARG A 11 9.16 -15.81 8.21
N SER A 12 8.20 -16.52 8.78
CA SER A 12 7.94 -16.64 10.22
C SER A 12 7.89 -15.29 10.92
N LEU A 13 7.30 -14.28 10.26
CA LEU A 13 7.24 -12.91 10.77
C LEU A 13 6.33 -12.83 12.00
N ARG A 14 6.90 -12.41 13.12
CA ARG A 14 6.17 -12.12 14.36
C ARG A 14 6.38 -10.68 14.76
N VAL A 15 5.31 -10.04 15.19
CA VAL A 15 5.34 -8.68 15.72
C VAL A 15 4.60 -8.65 17.05
N ARG A 16 5.26 -8.09 18.05
CA ARG A 16 4.71 -7.94 19.39
C ARG A 16 4.86 -6.50 19.86
N PHE A 17 3.81 -5.94 20.42
CA PHE A 17 3.80 -4.65 21.12
C PHE A 17 3.67 -4.94 22.62
N ALA A 18 4.70 -4.64 23.40
CA ALA A 18 4.81 -5.02 24.81
C ALA A 18 4.50 -6.53 24.99
N ARG A 19 3.32 -6.87 25.54
CA ARG A 19 2.91 -8.26 25.77
C ARG A 19 1.94 -8.80 24.72
N HIS A 20 1.45 -7.97 23.81
CA HIS A 20 0.44 -8.36 22.81
C HIS A 20 1.10 -8.75 21.48
N GLU A 21 0.92 -9.99 21.04
CA GLU A 21 1.40 -10.49 19.75
C GLU A 21 0.36 -10.18 18.67
N VAL A 22 0.74 -9.31 17.72
CA VAL A 22 -0.14 -8.82 16.66
C VAL A 22 0.03 -9.60 15.35
N LEU A 23 1.25 -10.05 15.04
CA LEU A 23 1.50 -10.98 13.94
C LEU A 23 2.15 -12.25 14.48
N LYS A 24 1.64 -13.41 14.07
CA LYS A 24 1.89 -14.71 14.74
C LYS A 24 2.56 -15.71 13.80
N GLY A 25 3.70 -15.33 13.19
CA GLY A 25 4.44 -16.25 12.32
C GLY A 25 3.90 -16.25 10.89
N ILE A 26 3.88 -15.10 10.25
CA ILE A 26 3.41 -14.94 8.87
C ILE A 26 4.47 -15.44 7.89
N ASP A 27 4.07 -16.32 6.98
CA ASP A 27 4.82 -16.75 5.79
C ASP A 27 4.05 -16.29 4.56
N LEU A 28 4.62 -15.37 3.77
CA LEU A 28 3.93 -14.75 2.63
C LEU A 28 4.94 -14.32 1.57
N ASP A 29 4.65 -14.67 0.32
CA ASP A 29 5.36 -14.17 -0.85
C ASP A 29 4.48 -13.23 -1.66
N VAL A 30 5.04 -12.08 -2.05
CA VAL A 30 4.43 -11.13 -2.98
C VAL A 30 5.22 -11.18 -4.28
N ARG A 31 4.56 -11.52 -5.38
CA ARG A 31 5.21 -11.62 -6.69
C ARG A 31 5.49 -10.24 -7.28
N ARG A 32 6.44 -10.16 -8.18
CA ARG A 32 6.68 -8.91 -8.92
C ARG A 32 5.48 -8.59 -9.81
N ASN A 33 5.12 -7.31 -9.84
CA ASN A 33 4.06 -6.79 -10.69
C ASN A 33 2.72 -7.53 -10.51
N GLU A 34 2.40 -7.93 -9.28
CA GLU A 34 1.06 -8.40 -8.93
C GLU A 34 0.35 -7.37 -8.04
N VAL A 35 -0.95 -7.43 -8.02
CA VAL A 35 -1.78 -6.83 -6.97
C VAL A 35 -2.11 -7.90 -5.95
N LEU A 36 -1.49 -7.83 -4.77
CA LEU A 36 -1.86 -8.68 -3.64
C LEU A 36 -2.89 -7.96 -2.78
N GLY A 37 -4.12 -8.48 -2.74
CA GLY A 37 -5.15 -8.03 -1.81
C GLY A 37 -4.94 -8.65 -0.43
N ILE A 38 -4.99 -7.84 0.62
CA ILE A 38 -4.97 -8.31 2.01
C ILE A 38 -6.30 -7.92 2.66
N ILE A 39 -7.12 -8.92 2.96
CA ILE A 39 -8.43 -8.76 3.57
C ILE A 39 -8.45 -9.32 5.00
N GLY A 40 -9.45 -8.93 5.78
CA GLY A 40 -9.64 -9.42 7.14
C GLY A 40 -10.28 -8.35 8.04
N PRO A 41 -10.82 -8.71 9.19
CA PRO A 41 -11.44 -7.78 10.11
C PRO A 41 -10.46 -6.72 10.64
N ALA A 42 -10.99 -5.67 11.25
CA ALA A 42 -10.16 -4.70 11.96
C ALA A 42 -9.28 -5.41 13.00
N GLN A 43 -8.09 -4.85 13.26
CA GLN A 43 -7.11 -5.37 14.23
C GLN A 43 -6.52 -6.77 13.90
N SER A 44 -6.70 -7.29 12.68
CA SER A 44 -6.09 -8.57 12.28
C SER A 44 -4.59 -8.48 11.90
N GLY A 45 -3.96 -7.31 12.03
CA GLY A 45 -2.52 -7.11 11.81
C GLY A 45 -2.14 -6.57 10.42
N LYS A 46 -3.09 -6.30 9.52
CA LYS A 46 -2.84 -5.84 8.13
C LYS A 46 -1.96 -4.59 8.05
N THR A 47 -2.36 -3.52 8.72
CA THR A 47 -1.57 -2.27 8.82
C THR A 47 -0.19 -2.49 9.46
N THR A 48 -0.11 -3.37 10.45
CA THR A 48 1.15 -3.72 11.10
C THR A 48 2.12 -4.36 10.11
N LEU A 49 1.62 -5.26 9.24
CA LEU A 49 2.42 -5.83 8.16
C LEU A 49 2.99 -4.75 7.24
N LEU A 50 2.16 -3.80 6.77
CA LEU A 50 2.63 -2.71 5.93
C LEU A 50 3.69 -1.84 6.62
N LYS A 51 3.52 -1.56 7.92
CA LYS A 51 4.52 -0.82 8.71
C LYS A 51 5.85 -1.55 8.85
N VAL A 52 5.83 -2.88 8.88
CA VAL A 52 7.07 -3.68 8.86
C VAL A 52 7.77 -3.52 7.52
N LEU A 53 7.05 -3.61 6.38
CA LEU A 53 7.64 -3.56 5.04
C LEU A 53 8.45 -2.28 4.79
N ASN A 54 7.94 -1.11 5.19
CA ASN A 54 8.65 0.17 5.02
C ASN A 54 9.44 0.60 6.28
N ARG A 55 9.50 -0.25 7.29
CA ARG A 55 10.19 -0.03 8.57
C ARG A 55 9.74 1.21 9.34
N THR A 56 8.50 1.68 9.13
CA THR A 56 7.90 2.71 10.01
C THR A 56 7.50 2.13 11.38
N ILE A 57 7.46 0.82 11.50
CA ILE A 57 7.24 0.15 12.78
C ILE A 57 8.39 0.38 13.77
N ASP A 58 9.59 0.62 13.27
CA ASP A 58 10.79 0.85 14.10
C ASP A 58 10.66 2.09 14.99
N ASP A 59 9.82 3.05 14.58
CA ASP A 59 9.55 4.28 15.31
C ASP A 59 8.54 4.06 16.48
N THR A 60 8.03 2.82 16.66
CA THR A 60 7.03 2.49 17.69
C THR A 60 7.71 1.98 18.96
N PRO A 61 7.47 2.59 20.13
CA PRO A 61 8.03 2.11 21.39
C PRO A 61 7.61 0.67 21.71
N GLU A 62 8.49 -0.06 22.40
CA GLU A 62 8.25 -1.42 22.90
C GLU A 62 7.80 -2.43 21.83
N VAL A 63 8.18 -2.22 20.57
CA VAL A 63 7.92 -3.17 19.50
C VAL A 63 9.06 -4.19 19.37
N SER A 64 8.70 -5.45 19.19
CA SER A 64 9.61 -6.54 18.85
C SER A 64 9.19 -7.18 17.54
N VAL A 65 10.12 -7.25 16.59
CA VAL A 65 9.93 -7.87 15.28
C VAL A 65 10.92 -9.01 15.11
N THR A 66 10.43 -10.22 14.85
CA THR A 66 11.25 -11.42 14.59
C THR A 66 10.83 -12.09 13.29
N GLY A 67 11.60 -13.09 12.83
CA GLY A 67 11.43 -13.66 11.48
C GLY A 67 12.29 -12.91 10.45
N SER A 68 12.04 -13.09 9.17
CA SER A 68 12.76 -12.39 8.11
C SER A 68 11.81 -11.76 7.10
N VAL A 69 12.18 -10.58 6.59
CA VAL A 69 11.50 -9.89 5.50
C VAL A 69 12.54 -9.44 4.50
N ARG A 70 12.39 -9.90 3.26
CA ARG A 70 13.25 -9.50 2.15
C ARG A 70 12.44 -8.74 1.11
N VAL A 71 13.02 -7.70 0.57
CA VAL A 71 12.48 -6.93 -0.54
C VAL A 71 13.52 -6.94 -1.64
N ASP A 72 13.16 -7.43 -2.82
CA ASP A 72 14.09 -7.59 -3.94
C ASP A 72 15.34 -8.42 -3.56
N GLY A 73 15.14 -9.48 -2.76
CA GLY A 73 16.20 -10.35 -2.27
C GLY A 73 17.00 -9.82 -1.09
N GLU A 74 16.87 -8.54 -0.70
CA GLU A 74 17.61 -7.92 0.39
C GLU A 74 16.82 -7.94 1.70
N ASP A 75 17.46 -8.37 2.79
CA ASP A 75 16.85 -8.32 4.14
C ASP A 75 16.72 -6.87 4.60
N ILE A 76 15.47 -6.41 4.70
CA ILE A 76 15.18 -5.00 5.01
C ILE A 76 15.73 -4.55 6.37
N ARG A 77 15.90 -5.46 7.32
CA ARG A 77 16.45 -5.12 8.65
C ARG A 77 17.96 -4.87 8.63
N LYS A 78 18.65 -5.37 7.62
CA LYS A 78 20.10 -5.15 7.41
C LYS A 78 20.39 -3.88 6.62
N LEU A 79 19.37 -3.28 5.99
CA LEU A 79 19.52 -2.06 5.21
C LEU A 79 19.80 -0.88 6.13
N LYS A 80 20.89 -0.15 5.82
CA LYS A 80 21.29 1.08 6.53
C LYS A 80 20.60 2.33 5.97
N ASP A 81 20.32 2.34 4.66
CA ASP A 81 19.65 3.45 3.98
C ASP A 81 18.13 3.27 4.01
N LEU A 82 17.51 3.67 5.13
CA LEU A 82 16.05 3.67 5.28
C LEU A 82 15.34 4.59 4.28
N PRO A 83 15.86 5.79 3.96
CA PRO A 83 15.30 6.60 2.90
C PRO A 83 15.23 5.88 1.54
N ALA A 84 16.25 5.09 1.16
CA ALA A 84 16.20 4.30 -0.07
C ALA A 84 15.11 3.23 -0.03
N LEU A 85 14.97 2.49 1.08
CA LEU A 85 13.87 1.55 1.26
C LEU A 85 12.50 2.23 1.15
N ARG A 86 12.32 3.37 1.81
CA ARG A 86 11.06 4.13 1.81
C ARG A 86 10.76 4.79 0.46
N ARG A 87 11.76 5.04 -0.38
CA ARG A 87 11.55 5.42 -1.79
C ARG A 87 11.09 4.21 -2.62
N LYS A 88 11.69 3.05 -2.40
CA LYS A 88 11.33 1.79 -3.09
C LYS A 88 9.91 1.33 -2.74
N ILE A 89 9.45 1.57 -1.50
CA ILE A 89 8.13 1.18 -1.00
C ILE A 89 7.32 2.43 -0.66
N GLY A 90 6.49 2.88 -1.61
CA GLY A 90 5.51 3.93 -1.38
C GLY A 90 4.38 3.46 -0.48
N MET A 91 3.89 4.32 0.42
CA MET A 91 2.81 3.98 1.34
C MET A 91 1.74 5.06 1.38
N VAL A 92 0.49 4.63 1.31
CA VAL A 92 -0.70 5.48 1.45
C VAL A 92 -1.48 5.00 2.67
N ALA A 93 -1.63 5.88 3.66
CA ALA A 93 -2.36 5.62 4.89
C ALA A 93 -3.88 5.79 4.70
N PRO A 94 -4.72 5.21 5.59
CA PRO A 94 -6.17 5.30 5.49
C PRO A 94 -6.70 6.74 5.55
N LEU A 95 -6.10 7.57 6.39
CA LEU A 95 -6.46 8.98 6.51
C LEU A 95 -5.44 9.85 5.78
N PRO A 96 -5.92 10.83 5.01
CA PRO A 96 -5.04 11.73 4.30
C PRO A 96 -4.22 12.59 5.26
N VAL A 97 -2.91 12.66 5.00
CA VAL A 97 -2.01 13.59 5.69
C VAL A 97 -1.59 14.66 4.68
N GLY A 98 -2.29 15.78 4.71
CA GLY A 98 -1.92 16.96 3.93
C GLY A 98 -0.68 17.62 4.54
N LEU A 99 0.41 17.74 3.77
CA LEU A 99 1.52 18.60 4.16
C LEU A 99 1.09 20.07 3.97
N PRO A 100 1.52 21.00 4.83
CA PRO A 100 1.21 22.43 4.70
C PRO A 100 2.06 23.08 3.59
N LEU A 101 2.02 22.47 2.41
CA LEU A 101 2.69 22.85 1.17
C LEU A 101 1.65 23.09 0.08
N SER A 102 2.06 23.72 -1.03
CA SER A 102 1.21 23.80 -2.22
C SER A 102 0.86 22.40 -2.75
N ILE A 103 -0.17 22.29 -3.60
CA ILE A 103 -0.50 21.02 -4.27
C ILE A 103 0.71 20.53 -5.08
N PHE A 104 1.35 21.44 -5.82
CA PHE A 104 2.57 21.14 -6.56
C PHE A 104 3.67 20.62 -5.66
N ASP A 105 3.99 21.35 -4.59
CA ASP A 105 5.09 20.98 -3.69
C ASP A 105 4.83 19.72 -2.89
N ASN A 106 3.57 19.37 -2.59
CA ASN A 106 3.24 18.08 -2.01
C ASN A 106 3.74 16.92 -2.86
N VAL A 107 3.59 17.01 -4.18
CA VAL A 107 4.01 15.95 -5.12
C VAL A 107 5.50 16.08 -5.47
N ALA A 108 6.00 17.30 -5.65
CA ALA A 108 7.38 17.58 -6.01
C ALA A 108 8.38 17.37 -4.86
N PHE A 109 7.91 17.27 -3.61
CA PHE A 109 8.77 17.21 -2.41
C PHE A 109 9.76 16.05 -2.47
N ALA A 110 9.27 14.82 -2.65
CA ALA A 110 10.13 13.64 -2.63
C ALA A 110 11.12 13.62 -3.82
N PRO A 111 10.72 13.89 -5.07
CA PRO A 111 11.68 14.04 -6.19
C PRO A 111 12.76 15.08 -5.95
N ARG A 112 12.41 16.26 -5.39
CA ARG A 112 13.39 17.30 -5.06
C ARG A 112 14.39 16.84 -4.00
N MET A 113 13.92 16.13 -2.96
CA MET A 113 14.79 15.57 -1.93
C MET A 113 15.70 14.47 -2.48
N ALA A 114 15.26 13.77 -3.53
CA ALA A 114 16.07 12.81 -4.28
C ALA A 114 17.07 13.46 -5.26
N GLY A 115 17.09 14.79 -5.35
CA GLY A 115 18.07 15.55 -6.15
C GLY A 115 17.55 16.03 -7.52
N LEU A 116 16.28 15.79 -7.87
CA LEU A 116 15.71 16.29 -9.10
C LEU A 116 15.54 17.82 -9.04
N ARG A 117 16.28 18.55 -9.89
CA ARG A 117 16.32 20.03 -9.92
C ARG A 117 15.70 20.62 -11.18
N ASP A 118 15.62 19.84 -12.25
CA ASP A 118 15.04 20.34 -13.51
C ASP A 118 13.56 20.63 -13.33
N ARG A 119 13.18 21.89 -13.63
CA ARG A 119 11.82 22.37 -13.43
C ARG A 119 10.82 21.69 -14.35
N ARG A 120 11.20 21.46 -15.61
CA ARG A 120 10.31 20.85 -16.61
C ARG A 120 10.04 19.39 -16.26
N GLU A 121 11.07 18.68 -15.80
CA GLU A 121 10.93 17.30 -15.36
C GLU A 121 10.05 17.20 -14.11
N LEU A 122 10.20 18.14 -13.15
CA LEU A 122 9.32 18.22 -11.97
C LEU A 122 7.87 18.49 -12.36
N GLU A 123 7.61 19.45 -13.26
CA GLU A 123 6.26 19.77 -13.75
C GLU A 123 5.62 18.56 -14.43
N ALA A 124 6.33 17.90 -15.34
CA ALA A 124 5.86 16.70 -16.02
C ALA A 124 5.55 15.54 -15.03
N ARG A 125 6.40 15.36 -14.03
CA ARG A 125 6.22 14.34 -13.00
C ARG A 125 5.01 14.65 -12.12
N VAL A 126 4.84 15.89 -11.68
CA VAL A 126 3.69 16.32 -10.87
C VAL A 126 2.39 16.11 -11.65
N GLU A 127 2.32 16.54 -12.91
CA GLU A 127 1.16 16.32 -13.78
C GLU A 127 0.84 14.84 -13.90
N ARG A 128 1.83 14.00 -14.24
CA ARG A 128 1.64 12.55 -14.37
C ARG A 128 1.07 11.94 -13.09
N CYS A 129 1.66 12.25 -11.93
CA CYS A 129 1.21 11.67 -10.66
C CYS A 129 -0.19 12.16 -10.25
N LEU A 130 -0.53 13.43 -10.51
CA LEU A 130 -1.87 13.96 -10.27
C LEU A 130 -2.91 13.33 -11.21
N ARG A 131 -2.56 13.01 -12.46
CA ARG A 131 -3.42 12.26 -13.39
C ARG A 131 -3.64 10.83 -12.90
N GLN A 132 -2.56 10.16 -12.49
CA GLN A 132 -2.62 8.81 -11.90
C GLN A 132 -3.42 8.74 -10.60
N ALA A 133 -3.56 9.84 -9.87
CA ALA A 133 -4.44 9.93 -8.71
C ALA A 133 -5.85 10.45 -9.02
N ALA A 134 -6.22 10.57 -10.31
CA ALA A 134 -7.48 11.14 -10.79
C ALA A 134 -7.80 12.54 -10.20
N LEU A 135 -6.75 13.36 -9.95
CA LEU A 135 -6.89 14.67 -9.30
C LEU A 135 -6.57 15.84 -10.23
N TRP A 136 -5.83 15.62 -11.32
CA TRP A 136 -5.30 16.68 -12.20
C TRP A 136 -6.35 17.68 -12.66
N ASP A 137 -7.45 17.21 -13.22
CA ASP A 137 -8.48 18.08 -13.81
C ASP A 137 -9.17 19.02 -12.80
N GLU A 138 -9.13 18.65 -11.52
CA GLU A 138 -9.71 19.47 -10.45
C GLU A 138 -8.74 20.52 -9.89
N VAL A 139 -7.43 20.35 -10.12
CA VAL A 139 -6.41 21.18 -9.44
C VAL A 139 -5.41 21.87 -10.37
N LYS A 140 -5.37 21.53 -11.66
CA LYS A 140 -4.38 22.03 -12.64
C LYS A 140 -4.27 23.56 -12.69
N ASP A 141 -5.38 24.27 -12.47
CA ASP A 141 -5.42 25.73 -12.53
C ASP A 141 -5.12 26.41 -11.15
N ARG A 142 -4.81 25.62 -10.12
CA ARG A 142 -4.54 26.10 -8.76
C ARG A 142 -3.46 25.31 -8.02
N LEU A 143 -2.43 24.88 -8.73
CA LEU A 143 -1.35 24.05 -8.17
C LEU A 143 -0.57 24.73 -7.04
N ASP A 144 -0.55 26.06 -7.00
CA ASP A 144 0.07 26.85 -5.94
C ASP A 144 -0.78 26.97 -4.66
N SER A 145 -2.04 26.53 -4.70
CA SER A 145 -2.91 26.52 -3.53
C SER A 145 -2.44 25.50 -2.50
N LEU A 146 -2.66 25.76 -1.22
CA LEU A 146 -2.30 24.83 -0.13
C LEU A 146 -3.06 23.49 -0.28
N GLY A 147 -2.34 22.38 -0.22
CA GLY A 147 -2.90 21.03 -0.25
C GLY A 147 -3.87 20.75 0.90
N THR A 148 -3.68 21.41 2.04
CA THR A 148 -4.57 21.31 3.22
C THR A 148 -5.94 21.96 3.01
N ARG A 149 -6.14 22.78 1.96
CA ARG A 149 -7.43 23.37 1.60
C ARG A 149 -8.30 22.47 0.72
N LEU A 150 -7.77 21.35 0.28
CA LEU A 150 -8.51 20.36 -0.50
C LEU A 150 -9.53 19.63 0.37
N SER A 151 -10.61 19.13 -0.24
CA SER A 151 -11.57 18.23 0.45
C SER A 151 -10.87 16.93 0.90
N GLY A 152 -11.46 16.19 1.84
CA GLY A 152 -10.87 14.95 2.34
C GLY A 152 -10.53 13.94 1.22
N GLY A 153 -11.44 13.74 0.27
CA GLY A 153 -11.19 12.87 -0.89
C GLY A 153 -10.10 13.41 -1.84
N GLN A 154 -10.02 14.73 -2.03
CA GLN A 154 -8.93 15.34 -2.80
C GLN A 154 -7.59 15.23 -2.09
N GLN A 155 -7.55 15.38 -0.76
CA GLN A 155 -6.33 15.19 0.03
C GLN A 155 -5.84 13.74 -0.03
N GLN A 156 -6.74 12.76 -0.01
CA GLN A 156 -6.39 11.34 -0.15
C GLN A 156 -5.76 11.07 -1.53
N ARG A 157 -6.36 11.60 -2.60
CA ARG A 157 -5.81 11.50 -3.95
C ARG A 157 -4.45 12.23 -4.09
N LEU A 158 -4.29 13.37 -3.41
CA LEU A 158 -2.99 14.04 -3.33
C LEU A 158 -1.93 13.18 -2.62
N THR A 159 -2.33 12.43 -1.57
CA THR A 159 -1.45 11.48 -0.89
C THR A 159 -1.03 10.34 -1.81
N ILE A 160 -1.94 9.82 -2.65
CA ILE A 160 -1.62 8.81 -3.67
C ILE A 160 -0.64 9.39 -4.70
N ALA A 161 -0.90 10.60 -5.24
CA ALA A 161 0.02 11.27 -6.18
C ALA A 161 1.42 11.46 -5.57
N ARG A 162 1.49 11.84 -4.29
CA ARG A 162 2.75 11.97 -3.56
C ARG A 162 3.47 10.64 -3.41
N ALA A 163 2.77 9.55 -3.13
CA ALA A 163 3.36 8.22 -3.02
C ALA A 163 3.91 7.72 -4.37
N LEU A 164 3.30 8.09 -5.48
CA LEU A 164 3.76 7.74 -6.82
C LEU A 164 4.94 8.60 -7.31
N SER A 165 5.16 9.79 -6.71
CA SER A 165 6.09 10.79 -7.26
C SER A 165 7.58 10.39 -7.22
N HIS A 166 7.95 9.40 -6.44
CA HIS A 166 9.32 8.88 -6.40
C HIS A 166 9.50 7.55 -7.14
N ASP A 167 8.56 7.20 -8.02
CA ASP A 167 8.58 6.01 -8.86
C ASP A 167 8.83 4.72 -8.05
N PRO A 168 7.96 4.37 -7.08
CA PRO A 168 8.17 3.22 -6.21
C PRO A 168 8.07 1.91 -6.99
N GLU A 169 8.83 0.89 -6.57
CA GLU A 169 8.70 -0.48 -7.09
C GLU A 169 7.56 -1.25 -6.42
N VAL A 170 7.21 -0.84 -5.19
CA VAL A 170 6.09 -1.38 -4.41
C VAL A 170 5.22 -0.23 -3.92
N LEU A 171 3.91 -0.32 -4.15
CA LEU A 171 2.92 0.61 -3.62
C LEU A 171 2.03 -0.10 -2.60
N CYS A 172 2.10 0.32 -1.35
CA CYS A 172 1.24 -0.15 -0.27
C CYS A 172 0.08 0.82 -0.08
N LEU A 173 -1.14 0.33 -0.20
CA LEU A 173 -2.39 1.07 -0.02
C LEU A 173 -3.11 0.50 1.20
N ASP A 174 -3.21 1.29 2.28
CA ASP A 174 -3.94 0.89 3.49
C ASP A 174 -5.31 1.56 3.50
N GLU A 175 -6.36 0.81 3.19
CA GLU A 175 -7.76 1.26 3.19
C GLU A 175 -7.97 2.62 2.48
N PHE A 176 -7.29 2.85 1.37
CA PHE A 176 -7.12 4.15 0.70
C PHE A 176 -8.44 4.84 0.31
N SER A 177 -9.52 4.07 0.16
CA SER A 177 -10.79 4.57 -0.39
C SER A 177 -11.79 5.06 0.68
N ILE A 178 -11.46 5.00 1.97
CA ILE A 178 -12.38 5.37 3.07
C ILE A 178 -12.91 6.81 2.92
N ALA A 179 -12.06 7.75 2.47
CA ALA A 179 -12.40 9.16 2.34
C ALA A 179 -12.72 9.58 0.89
N ILE A 180 -12.92 8.62 -0.02
CA ILE A 180 -13.14 8.86 -1.45
C ILE A 180 -14.54 8.37 -1.83
N ASP A 181 -15.24 9.14 -2.66
CA ASP A 181 -16.53 8.73 -3.21
C ASP A 181 -16.39 7.51 -4.16
N PRO A 182 -17.46 6.70 -4.35
CA PRO A 182 -17.38 5.47 -5.13
C PRO A 182 -16.96 5.69 -6.60
N VAL A 183 -17.40 6.78 -7.24
CA VAL A 183 -17.07 7.05 -8.65
C VAL A 183 -15.59 7.35 -8.80
N THR A 184 -15.06 8.19 -7.93
CA THR A 184 -13.63 8.51 -7.92
C THR A 184 -12.78 7.29 -7.50
N THR A 185 -13.27 6.48 -6.56
CA THR A 185 -12.60 5.22 -6.18
C THR A 185 -12.44 4.31 -7.38
N MET A 186 -13.48 4.11 -8.19
CA MET A 186 -13.40 3.30 -9.42
C MET A 186 -12.36 3.82 -10.41
N ARG A 187 -12.27 5.15 -10.61
CA ARG A 187 -11.23 5.74 -11.48
C ARG A 187 -9.82 5.44 -10.98
N ILE A 188 -9.61 5.49 -9.67
CA ILE A 188 -8.31 5.13 -9.08
C ILE A 188 -8.06 3.62 -9.24
N GLU A 189 -9.09 2.79 -9.04
CA GLU A 189 -8.99 1.34 -9.25
C GLU A 189 -8.55 1.00 -10.68
N ASP A 190 -9.08 1.71 -11.70
CA ASP A 190 -8.69 1.49 -13.09
C ASP A 190 -7.22 1.87 -13.32
N VAL A 191 -6.77 2.99 -12.75
CA VAL A 191 -5.35 3.37 -12.81
C VAL A 191 -4.46 2.35 -12.11
N LEU A 192 -4.87 1.81 -10.96
CA LEU A 192 -4.10 0.77 -10.27
C LEU A 192 -3.97 -0.51 -11.10
N LYS A 193 -5.02 -0.88 -11.86
CA LYS A 193 -4.96 -1.99 -12.82
C LYS A 193 -3.93 -1.74 -13.94
N ASP A 194 -3.83 -0.52 -14.43
CA ASP A 194 -2.85 -0.16 -15.45
C ASP A 194 -1.42 -0.18 -14.89
N LEU A 195 -1.25 0.31 -13.65
CA LEU A 195 0.05 0.36 -12.98
C LEU A 195 0.61 -1.02 -12.59
N ARG A 196 -0.23 -2.04 -12.40
CA ARG A 196 0.21 -3.38 -11.96
C ARG A 196 1.24 -4.03 -12.89
N SER A 197 1.26 -3.66 -14.18
CA SER A 197 2.27 -4.14 -15.13
C SER A 197 3.68 -3.57 -14.87
N GLN A 198 3.79 -2.50 -14.08
CA GLN A 198 5.02 -1.75 -13.84
C GLN A 198 5.47 -1.81 -12.39
N ILE A 199 4.53 -1.86 -11.44
CA ILE A 199 4.80 -1.84 -9.99
C ILE A 199 4.04 -2.95 -9.28
N THR A 200 4.61 -3.44 -8.19
CA THR A 200 3.94 -4.37 -7.28
C THR A 200 3.00 -3.60 -6.35
N ILE A 201 1.76 -4.05 -6.18
CA ILE A 201 0.78 -3.35 -5.35
C ILE A 201 0.34 -4.26 -4.19
N ILE A 202 0.39 -3.75 -2.97
CA ILE A 202 -0.21 -4.39 -1.79
C ILE A 202 -1.41 -3.55 -1.38
N LEU A 203 -2.60 -4.11 -1.56
CA LEU A 203 -3.87 -3.49 -1.24
C LEU A 203 -4.45 -4.07 0.05
N VAL A 204 -4.37 -3.34 1.14
CA VAL A 204 -5.11 -3.66 2.36
C VAL A 204 -6.48 -3.00 2.29
N THR A 205 -7.54 -3.80 2.44
CA THR A 205 -8.92 -3.30 2.40
C THR A 205 -9.87 -4.16 3.24
N ASN A 206 -10.83 -3.51 3.87
CA ASN A 206 -11.98 -4.17 4.51
C ASN A 206 -13.14 -4.36 3.51
N LEU A 207 -13.04 -3.74 2.32
CA LEU A 207 -14.03 -3.87 1.26
C LEU A 207 -13.73 -5.11 0.42
N VAL A 208 -14.33 -6.23 0.79
CA VAL A 208 -14.15 -7.55 0.15
C VAL A 208 -14.31 -7.46 -1.37
N GLN A 209 -15.31 -6.72 -1.87
CA GLN A 209 -15.54 -6.56 -3.30
C GLN A 209 -14.44 -5.74 -4.00
N GLN A 210 -13.76 -4.84 -3.30
CA GLN A 210 -12.63 -4.10 -3.84
C GLN A 210 -11.42 -5.03 -4.08
N ALA A 211 -11.09 -5.89 -3.11
CA ALA A 211 -10.07 -6.90 -3.29
C ALA A 211 -10.40 -7.81 -4.48
N ARG A 212 -11.65 -8.28 -4.60
CA ARG A 212 -12.09 -9.14 -5.70
C ARG A 212 -11.92 -8.50 -7.08
N ARG A 213 -12.14 -7.17 -7.20
CA ARG A 213 -12.00 -6.46 -8.48
C ARG A 213 -10.56 -6.19 -8.89
N LEU A 214 -9.65 -6.02 -7.91
CA LEU A 214 -8.31 -5.49 -8.14
C LEU A 214 -7.21 -6.53 -8.00
N ALA A 215 -7.35 -7.47 -7.05
CA ALA A 215 -6.25 -8.34 -6.68
C ALA A 215 -6.11 -9.55 -7.61
N ASP A 216 -4.87 -9.87 -7.99
CA ASP A 216 -4.52 -11.10 -8.68
C ASP A 216 -4.54 -12.28 -7.69
N ARG A 217 -4.02 -12.04 -6.48
CA ARG A 217 -4.06 -12.96 -5.35
C ARG A 217 -4.59 -12.25 -4.12
N THR A 218 -5.24 -13.01 -3.25
CA THR A 218 -5.82 -12.48 -2.00
C THR A 218 -5.30 -13.28 -0.81
N ALA A 219 -4.89 -12.55 0.24
CA ALA A 219 -4.47 -13.08 1.53
C ALA A 219 -5.51 -12.70 2.59
N PHE A 220 -6.02 -13.68 3.31
CA PHE A 220 -6.97 -13.46 4.39
C PHE A 220 -6.26 -13.52 5.75
N PHE A 221 -6.35 -12.41 6.49
CA PHE A 221 -5.77 -12.26 7.84
C PHE A 221 -6.87 -12.30 8.90
N LEU A 222 -6.66 -13.10 9.94
CA LEU A 222 -7.56 -13.19 11.08
C LEU A 222 -6.74 -13.32 12.38
N ASN A 223 -7.00 -12.43 13.35
CA ASN A 223 -6.37 -12.49 14.69
C ASN A 223 -4.83 -12.58 14.67
N GLY A 224 -4.18 -11.93 13.69
CA GLY A 224 -2.73 -11.93 13.55
C GLY A 224 -2.15 -13.13 12.81
N GLU A 225 -2.97 -13.98 12.24
CA GLU A 225 -2.58 -15.15 11.45
C GLU A 225 -2.92 -14.94 9.96
N LEU A 226 -2.08 -15.46 9.06
CA LEU A 226 -2.42 -15.65 7.67
C LEU A 226 -3.20 -16.96 7.55
N VAL A 227 -4.52 -16.85 7.36
CA VAL A 227 -5.42 -18.00 7.30
C VAL A 227 -5.34 -18.70 5.94
N GLU A 228 -5.37 -17.90 4.88
CA GLU A 228 -5.35 -18.40 3.51
C GLU A 228 -4.72 -17.38 2.56
N VAL A 229 -4.01 -17.84 1.55
CA VAL A 229 -3.53 -17.03 0.42
C VAL A 229 -3.59 -17.84 -0.86
N GLY A 230 -4.23 -17.29 -1.90
CA GLY A 230 -4.41 -17.98 -3.19
C GLY A 230 -4.79 -17.03 -4.30
N GLY A 231 -5.10 -17.56 -5.47
CA GLY A 231 -5.73 -16.79 -6.54
C GLY A 231 -7.01 -16.14 -6.05
N THR A 232 -7.27 -14.91 -6.45
CA THR A 232 -8.44 -14.18 -5.93
C THR A 232 -9.74 -14.94 -6.19
N GLU A 233 -9.92 -15.50 -7.37
CA GLU A 233 -11.12 -16.30 -7.69
C GLU A 233 -11.24 -17.58 -6.84
N GLU A 234 -10.11 -18.18 -6.41
CA GLU A 234 -10.08 -19.34 -5.52
C GLU A 234 -10.54 -18.96 -4.10
N VAL A 235 -9.95 -17.89 -3.54
CA VAL A 235 -10.28 -17.36 -2.20
C VAL A 235 -11.74 -16.92 -2.11
N PHE A 236 -12.32 -16.43 -3.22
CA PHE A 236 -13.71 -15.97 -3.31
C PHE A 236 -14.68 -17.04 -3.84
N SER A 237 -14.24 -18.27 -4.05
CA SER A 237 -15.06 -19.37 -4.52
C SER A 237 -16.10 -19.83 -3.48
N GLU A 238 -16.94 -20.79 -3.87
CA GLU A 238 -17.85 -21.46 -2.94
C GLU A 238 -17.13 -22.43 -1.99
N THR A 239 -15.89 -22.82 -2.34
CA THR A 239 -15.08 -23.78 -1.61
C THR A 239 -13.64 -23.31 -1.47
N PRO A 240 -13.38 -22.20 -0.73
CA PRO A 240 -12.01 -21.81 -0.40
C PRO A 240 -11.35 -22.86 0.49
N ALA A 241 -10.02 -22.80 0.63
CA ALA A 241 -9.27 -23.78 1.39
C ALA A 241 -9.62 -23.79 2.90
N ASP A 242 -10.03 -22.63 3.45
CA ASP A 242 -10.42 -22.51 4.86
C ASP A 242 -11.86 -22.01 5.01
N VAL A 243 -12.64 -22.66 5.86
CA VAL A 243 -14.03 -22.30 6.15
C VAL A 243 -14.18 -20.88 6.73
N ARG A 244 -13.18 -20.40 7.46
CA ARG A 244 -13.16 -19.03 8.01
C ARG A 244 -13.08 -18.00 6.89
N THR A 245 -12.36 -18.30 5.82
CA THR A 245 -12.31 -17.48 4.60
C THR A 245 -13.69 -17.39 3.98
N PHE A 246 -14.36 -18.53 3.77
CA PHE A 246 -15.72 -18.57 3.25
C PHE A 246 -16.68 -17.68 4.06
N GLN A 247 -16.68 -17.87 5.39
CA GLN A 247 -17.55 -17.10 6.28
C GLN A 247 -17.29 -15.59 6.18
N TYR A 248 -16.00 -15.18 6.15
CA TYR A 248 -15.63 -13.77 6.05
C TYR A 248 -16.06 -13.15 4.72
N VAL A 249 -15.75 -13.80 3.61
CA VAL A 249 -16.05 -13.29 2.25
C VAL A 249 -17.54 -13.17 2.01
N ARG A 250 -18.36 -14.03 2.65
CA ARG A 250 -19.82 -14.04 2.56
C ARG A 250 -20.50 -13.13 3.57
N GLY A 251 -19.74 -12.47 4.44
CA GLY A 251 -20.32 -11.61 5.49
C GLY A 251 -21.07 -12.39 6.58
N ILE A 252 -20.78 -13.68 6.76
CA ILE A 252 -21.38 -14.55 7.78
C ILE A 252 -20.60 -14.46 9.10
N PHE A 253 -19.50 -13.74 9.08
CA PHE A 253 -18.61 -13.56 10.24
C PHE A 253 -19.28 -12.61 11.25
N GLY A 254 -19.72 -13.15 12.35
CA GLY A 254 -20.35 -12.42 13.45
C GLY A 254 -20.06 -13.09 14.78
#